data_0b3d3034139f37f6ad48d1b8202cf160
#
_entry.id   0b3d3034139f37f6ad48d1b8202cf160
#
_cell.length_a   1.000
_cell.length_b   1.000
_cell.length_c   1.000
_cell.angle_alpha   90.00
_cell.angle_beta   90.00
_cell.angle_gamma   90.00
#
_symmetry.space_group_name_H-M   'P 1'
#
loop_
_entity.id
_entity.type
_entity.pdbx_description
1 polymer ?
#
loop_
_entity_poly.entity_id
_entity_poly.type
_entity_poly.pdbx_seq_one_letter_code
_entity_poly.pdbx_strand_id
1 'polypeptide(L)'
;DAHGTLLRTIIPANEEDPNSTGDWGYSHLDTLLSDDKGYVYTYDYQTVNVYGPDGSFVFSKSADELSGHLCQLSAGEVGALTTYNDGKKAFKQLDPETKNWGKETPVSSRAWGLQPGNDVYRYFFIDGGNIFGERKDTGEVEKVVDWLACDVDSNTIRYNRLDFLADGRIATVTLGHSYDGTRERQRILVLNRMDAADVQQKTELTLACFSLDYNLRSQIVKFNQTSTDCRIVVRDYAEYADGEDYYAGLTVFNTEVLAGKIPDLIVGNMMLPIRQYAARGMLENLWPYLDADPGYSRDKLMTRPVEAAQVDGKLYQLPINFGITTAVGLGRIVGDYTTWTLADVKNALSKLPEGAMVFNQYYTQSEMLMYCVAMNAKDFMDWQNGTCNFDSDEFRALLEFVKPLPAEFNWQSDGEYESDFTRMKSGKQLLYPMNLNDFDNIYYTFAALDHDIRFVGFPREDGSSGSAFTASVTLCITTACKDKADAWAFIRSTLSEEYQKNLWNFPILRSAFDAMAGKAMTQEYQTDANGNQVLDGNGDPIPISSGGMSYGDEPMIELYAVTQEQYDTVMELIESTTNFLDYDQSVLSIITEEAAGYLAGDRSVEEASRLIQSRVNLYIQEQK
;
A
#
# COMPACT_ATOMS: atom_id res chain seq x y z
N ASP A 1 12.80 40.03 4.43
CA ASP A 1 11.70 40.89 3.98
C ASP A 1 11.30 40.54 2.53
N ALA A 2 10.29 41.21 2.01
CA ALA A 2 9.78 40.98 0.65
C ALA A 2 10.82 41.22 -0.48
N HIS A 3 11.97 41.78 -0.16
CA HIS A 3 13.09 42.02 -1.09
C HIS A 3 14.25 41.05 -0.90
N GLY A 4 14.07 40.01 -0.07
CA GLY A 4 15.10 38.98 0.18
C GLY A 4 16.17 39.42 1.19
N THR A 5 15.97 40.52 1.92
CA THR A 5 16.90 40.95 2.97
C THR A 5 16.75 40.05 4.20
N LEU A 6 17.83 39.42 4.65
CA LEU A 6 17.84 38.67 5.92
C LEU A 6 17.63 39.66 7.09
N LEU A 7 16.51 39.50 7.79
CA LEU A 7 16.18 40.33 8.95
C LEU A 7 16.72 39.73 10.25
N ARG A 8 16.67 38.44 10.38
CA ARG A 8 17.15 37.69 11.56
C ARG A 8 17.34 36.18 11.25
N THR A 9 18.08 35.54 12.11
CA THR A 9 18.19 34.08 12.15
C THR A 9 17.58 33.58 13.46
N ILE A 10 16.76 32.53 13.38
CA ILE A 10 16.25 31.81 14.54
C ILE A 10 16.98 30.47 14.59
N ILE A 11 17.65 30.19 15.72
CA ILE A 11 18.33 28.91 15.94
C ILE A 11 17.37 28.07 16.80
N PRO A 12 16.91 26.90 16.32
CA PRO A 12 16.04 26.02 17.11
C PRO A 12 16.67 25.62 18.43
N ALA A 13 15.86 25.55 19.50
CA ALA A 13 16.31 25.41 20.89
C ALA A 13 16.74 23.98 21.31
N ASN A 14 17.14 23.09 20.42
CA ASN A 14 17.53 21.71 20.75
C ASN A 14 19.01 21.56 21.14
N GLU A 15 19.62 22.56 21.79
CA GLU A 15 21.03 22.52 22.18
C GLU A 15 21.32 21.97 23.59
N GLU A 16 20.41 21.28 24.27
CA GLU A 16 20.70 20.78 25.64
C GLU A 16 21.22 19.34 25.72
N ASP A 17 21.45 18.63 24.65
CA ASP A 17 22.17 17.35 24.68
C ASP A 17 23.29 17.27 23.63
N PRO A 18 24.52 17.72 23.95
CA PRO A 18 25.68 17.52 23.07
C PRO A 18 26.10 16.04 22.93
N ASN A 19 25.39 15.11 23.60
CA ASN A 19 25.64 13.66 23.53
C ASN A 19 24.48 12.88 22.93
N SER A 20 23.41 13.53 22.47
CA SER A 20 22.40 12.85 21.66
C SER A 20 22.95 12.57 20.26
N THR A 21 23.94 11.69 20.20
CA THR A 21 24.33 10.99 18.98
C THR A 21 23.31 9.90 18.71
N GLY A 22 22.06 10.25 18.51
CA GLY A 22 21.19 9.48 17.66
C GLY A 22 21.77 9.60 16.25
N ASP A 23 22.00 8.52 15.56
CA ASP A 23 22.67 8.39 14.26
C ASP A 23 22.03 9.21 13.10
N TRP A 24 21.10 10.08 13.39
CA TRP A 24 20.45 11.02 12.46
C TRP A 24 20.80 12.46 12.88
N GLY A 25 22.05 12.84 12.62
CA GLY A 25 22.62 14.16 12.96
C GLY A 25 22.00 15.38 12.24
N TYR A 26 20.67 15.38 12.03
CA TYR A 26 19.91 16.51 11.54
C TYR A 26 18.69 16.70 12.44
N SER A 27 18.56 17.87 13.07
CA SER A 27 17.29 18.31 13.62
C SER A 27 16.28 18.39 12.47
N HIS A 28 15.40 17.40 12.34
CA HIS A 28 14.35 17.40 11.34
C HIS A 28 13.30 18.45 11.72
N LEU A 29 13.37 19.62 11.06
CA LEU A 29 12.28 20.57 11.10
C LEU A 29 11.20 20.09 10.14
N ASP A 30 10.10 19.54 10.67
CA ASP A 30 8.98 19.07 9.85
C ASP A 30 8.13 20.25 9.37
N THR A 31 7.72 21.10 10.30
CA THR A 31 6.80 22.21 10.00
C THR A 31 7.31 23.53 10.56
N LEU A 32 7.18 24.58 9.77
CA LEU A 32 7.43 25.98 10.14
C LEU A 32 6.20 26.82 9.80
N LEU A 33 5.58 27.43 10.79
CA LEU A 33 4.45 28.34 10.62
C LEU A 33 4.70 29.67 11.33
N SER A 34 3.96 30.71 10.92
CA SER A 34 3.92 31.97 11.64
C SER A 34 2.49 32.50 11.71
N ASP A 35 2.15 33.17 12.80
CA ASP A 35 0.86 33.85 12.94
C ASP A 35 0.92 35.32 12.51
N ASP A 36 -0.23 35.99 12.51
CA ASP A 36 -0.37 37.39 12.15
C ASP A 36 0.21 38.39 13.18
N LYS A 37 0.55 37.89 14.40
CA LYS A 37 1.26 38.64 15.44
C LYS A 37 2.78 38.54 15.30
N GLY A 38 3.26 37.69 14.39
CA GLY A 38 4.66 37.44 14.09
C GLY A 38 5.34 36.41 15.00
N TYR A 39 4.61 35.63 15.79
CA TYR A 39 5.16 34.44 16.43
C TYR A 39 5.51 33.40 15.37
N VAL A 40 6.58 32.64 15.63
CA VAL A 40 7.04 31.57 14.77
C VAL A 40 6.94 30.25 15.54
N TYR A 41 6.38 29.24 14.90
CA TYR A 41 6.15 27.91 15.44
C TYR A 41 6.94 26.89 14.62
N THR A 42 7.71 26.06 15.30
CA THR A 42 8.45 24.95 14.67
C THR A 42 8.01 23.63 15.27
N TYR A 43 8.01 22.56 14.46
CA TYR A 43 7.64 21.21 14.86
C TYR A 43 8.65 20.20 14.32
N ASP A 44 9.09 19.28 15.18
CA ASP A 44 10.12 18.26 14.91
C ASP A 44 9.68 16.84 15.25
N TYR A 45 8.38 16.53 15.18
CA TYR A 45 7.71 15.29 15.59
C TYR A 45 7.68 15.01 17.10
N GLN A 46 8.48 15.66 17.91
CA GLN A 46 8.52 15.48 19.36
C GLN A 46 8.03 16.72 20.08
N THR A 47 8.35 17.90 19.53
CA THR A 47 8.20 19.18 20.23
C THR A 47 7.68 20.26 19.31
N VAL A 48 6.77 21.08 19.82
CA VAL A 48 6.41 22.36 19.21
C VAL A 48 7.17 23.47 19.96
N ASN A 49 8.06 24.18 19.26
CA ASN A 49 8.77 25.32 19.79
C ASN A 49 8.16 26.62 19.29
N VAL A 50 7.99 27.60 20.18
CA VAL A 50 7.40 28.90 19.87
C VAL A 50 8.41 30.01 20.12
N TYR A 51 8.55 30.91 19.12
CA TYR A 51 9.44 32.06 19.14
C TYR A 51 8.65 33.34 18.99
N GLY A 52 9.04 34.36 19.70
CA GLY A 52 8.40 35.69 19.64
C GLY A 52 8.68 36.44 18.32
N PRO A 53 7.98 37.59 18.11
CA PRO A 53 8.20 38.42 16.94
C PRO A 53 9.61 38.99 16.81
N ASP A 54 10.36 39.04 17.91
CA ASP A 54 11.79 39.41 17.95
C ASP A 54 12.74 38.24 17.67
N GLY A 55 12.20 37.00 17.53
CA GLY A 55 12.95 35.76 17.33
C GLY A 55 13.43 35.13 18.62
N SER A 56 13.09 35.68 19.79
CA SER A 56 13.41 35.07 21.08
C SER A 56 12.58 33.81 21.32
N PHE A 57 13.19 32.79 21.96
CA PHE A 57 12.47 31.58 22.39
C PHE A 57 11.46 31.94 23.49
N VAL A 58 10.21 31.47 23.36
CA VAL A 58 9.13 31.75 24.32
C VAL A 58 8.81 30.51 25.18
N PHE A 59 8.59 29.36 24.57
CA PHE A 59 8.34 28.08 25.23
C PHE A 59 8.35 26.91 24.25
N SER A 60 8.41 25.69 24.82
CA SER A 60 8.17 24.43 24.11
C SER A 60 6.97 23.69 24.68
N LYS A 61 6.33 22.88 23.84
CA LYS A 61 5.30 21.90 24.20
C LYS A 61 5.64 20.54 23.63
N SER A 62 5.46 19.47 24.43
CA SER A 62 5.50 18.11 23.88
C SER A 62 4.41 17.92 22.81
N ALA A 63 4.74 17.13 21.80
CA ALA A 63 3.85 16.73 20.73
C ALA A 63 3.05 15.46 21.05
N ASP A 64 3.24 14.84 22.22
CA ASP A 64 2.58 13.59 22.61
C ASP A 64 1.05 13.67 22.64
N GLU A 65 0.52 14.89 22.78
CA GLU A 65 -0.93 15.15 22.74
C GLU A 65 -1.46 15.38 21.32
N LEU A 66 -0.62 15.36 20.30
CA LEU A 66 -0.98 15.68 18.93
C LEU A 66 -1.25 14.41 18.12
N SER A 67 -2.37 14.38 17.42
CA SER A 67 -2.68 13.32 16.46
C SER A 67 -2.26 13.67 15.02
N GLY A 68 -1.50 14.74 14.83
CA GLY A 68 -1.12 15.21 13.50
C GLY A 68 -0.12 16.37 13.50
N HIS A 69 0.16 16.89 12.32
CA HIS A 69 1.08 17.99 12.10
C HIS A 69 0.55 19.33 12.60
N LEU A 70 1.47 20.24 12.87
CA LEU A 70 1.14 21.64 13.14
C LEU A 70 0.47 22.26 11.90
N CYS A 71 -0.64 22.98 12.11
CA CYS A 71 -1.44 23.56 11.03
C CYS A 71 -2.01 24.92 11.40
N GLN A 72 -2.66 25.59 10.44
CA GLN A 72 -3.32 26.88 10.65
C GLN A 72 -4.81 26.79 10.30
N LEU A 73 -5.67 27.25 11.22
CA LEU A 73 -7.09 27.44 10.96
C LEU A 73 -7.37 28.81 10.31
N SER A 74 -6.64 29.84 10.76
CA SER A 74 -6.64 31.19 10.20
C SER A 74 -5.24 31.83 10.35
N ALA A 75 -5.02 33.00 9.78
CA ALA A 75 -3.75 33.71 9.88
C ALA A 75 -3.27 33.95 11.34
N GLY A 76 -4.20 34.10 12.28
CA GLY A 76 -3.90 34.30 13.71
C GLY A 76 -4.02 33.04 14.57
N GLU A 77 -4.37 31.89 14.01
CA GLU A 77 -4.65 30.66 14.76
C GLU A 77 -3.77 29.51 14.29
N VAL A 78 -2.63 29.34 14.93
CA VAL A 78 -1.71 28.19 14.75
C VAL A 78 -2.01 27.14 15.83
N GLY A 79 -1.98 25.89 15.47
CA GLY A 79 -2.26 24.78 16.38
C GLY A 79 -2.15 23.43 15.69
N ALA A 80 -2.84 22.44 16.23
CA ALA A 80 -2.82 21.08 15.70
C ALA A 80 -4.20 20.43 15.64
N LEU A 81 -4.32 19.39 14.83
CA LEU A 81 -5.51 18.53 14.80
C LEU A 81 -5.47 17.55 15.98
N THR A 82 -6.62 17.37 16.61
CA THR A 82 -6.87 16.31 17.59
C THR A 82 -7.96 15.40 17.05
N THR A 83 -7.74 14.08 17.11
CA THR A 83 -8.74 13.07 16.76
C THR A 83 -9.25 12.41 18.03
N TYR A 84 -10.56 12.39 18.22
CA TYR A 84 -11.21 11.74 19.36
C TYR A 84 -11.53 10.28 19.06
N ASN A 85 -11.80 9.49 20.12
CA ASN A 85 -12.12 8.06 20.02
C ASN A 85 -13.37 7.76 19.17
N ASP A 86 -14.27 8.74 19.00
CA ASP A 86 -15.46 8.64 18.16
C ASP A 86 -15.21 9.06 16.70
N GLY A 87 -13.95 9.25 16.30
CA GLY A 87 -13.56 9.67 14.95
C GLY A 87 -13.73 11.15 14.63
N LYS A 88 -14.33 11.93 15.53
CA LYS A 88 -14.43 13.39 15.34
C LYS A 88 -13.07 14.05 15.44
N LYS A 89 -12.93 15.19 14.76
CA LYS A 89 -11.71 15.99 14.79
C LYS A 89 -11.99 17.42 15.22
N ALA A 90 -11.01 18.00 15.92
CA ALA A 90 -11.00 19.40 16.26
C ALA A 90 -9.61 20.00 16.04
N PHE A 91 -9.58 21.27 15.66
CA PHE A 91 -8.39 22.09 15.71
C PHE A 91 -8.20 22.63 17.12
N LYS A 92 -7.04 22.38 17.72
CA LYS A 92 -6.65 22.84 19.05
C LYS A 92 -5.59 23.93 18.90
N GLN A 93 -5.97 25.15 19.20
CA GLN A 93 -5.09 26.31 19.06
C GLN A 93 -3.96 26.25 20.10
N LEU A 94 -2.73 26.58 19.71
CA LEU A 94 -1.63 26.84 20.63
C LEU A 94 -1.55 28.35 20.90
N ASP A 95 -1.81 28.74 22.13
CA ASP A 95 -1.81 30.16 22.54
C ASP A 95 -0.44 30.55 23.08
N PRO A 96 0.29 31.47 22.39
CA PRO A 96 1.62 31.88 22.82
C PRO A 96 1.61 32.75 24.08
N GLU A 97 0.48 33.40 24.42
CA GLU A 97 0.36 34.24 25.61
C GLU A 97 0.19 33.42 26.89
N THR A 98 -0.69 32.42 26.84
CA THR A 98 -0.91 31.47 27.96
C THR A 98 0.09 30.33 27.99
N LYS A 99 0.88 30.14 26.92
CA LYS A 99 1.85 29.06 26.71
C LYS A 99 1.22 27.67 26.81
N ASN A 100 -0.02 27.55 26.35
CA ASN A 100 -0.81 26.32 26.50
C ASN A 100 -1.72 26.06 25.31
N TRP A 101 -2.19 24.81 25.22
CA TRP A 101 -3.30 24.50 24.33
C TRP A 101 -4.55 25.26 24.77
N GLY A 102 -5.19 25.94 23.85
CA GLY A 102 -6.31 26.82 24.09
C GLY A 102 -7.62 26.29 23.51
N LYS A 103 -8.30 27.15 22.76
CA LYS A 103 -9.60 26.88 22.19
C LYS A 103 -9.57 25.68 21.23
N GLU A 104 -10.57 24.81 21.38
CA GLU A 104 -10.87 23.75 20.42
C GLU A 104 -11.98 24.19 19.46
N THR A 105 -11.78 23.91 18.18
CA THR A 105 -12.72 24.25 17.13
C THR A 105 -13.02 22.99 16.32
N PRO A 106 -14.27 22.51 16.31
CA PRO A 106 -14.65 21.35 15.49
C PRO A 106 -14.36 21.60 14.02
N VAL A 107 -13.82 20.58 13.36
CA VAL A 107 -13.51 20.58 11.93
C VAL A 107 -13.99 19.26 11.29
N SER A 108 -13.96 19.17 9.96
CA SER A 108 -14.33 17.95 9.26
C SER A 108 -13.55 16.75 9.78
N SER A 109 -14.24 15.62 10.06
CA SER A 109 -13.60 14.33 10.41
C SER A 109 -12.67 13.81 9.32
N ARG A 110 -12.85 14.26 8.08
CA ARG A 110 -12.03 13.91 6.92
C ARG A 110 -10.70 14.68 6.86
N ALA A 111 -10.52 15.75 7.64
CA ALA A 111 -9.34 16.61 7.55
C ALA A 111 -8.06 15.91 8.04
N TRP A 112 -6.99 15.97 7.23
CA TRP A 112 -5.64 15.49 7.60
C TRP A 112 -4.64 16.63 7.88
N GLY A 113 -5.00 17.84 7.54
CA GLY A 113 -4.24 19.05 7.81
C GLY A 113 -5.09 20.25 7.44
N LEU A 114 -4.88 21.39 8.09
CA LEU A 114 -5.65 22.60 7.86
C LEU A 114 -4.77 23.69 7.26
N GLN A 115 -5.38 24.50 6.42
CA GLN A 115 -4.80 25.71 5.85
C GLN A 115 -5.79 26.86 6.01
N PRO A 116 -5.31 28.09 6.17
CA PRO A 116 -6.17 29.26 6.29
C PRO A 116 -7.16 29.36 5.15
N GLY A 117 -8.40 29.69 5.48
CA GLY A 117 -9.44 29.93 4.49
C GLY A 117 -9.25 31.28 3.76
N ASN A 118 -10.27 31.64 2.99
CA ASN A 118 -10.35 32.89 2.26
C ASN A 118 -11.73 33.58 2.52
N ASP A 119 -12.17 34.49 1.65
CA ASP A 119 -13.45 35.16 1.83
C ASP A 119 -14.65 34.20 1.74
N VAL A 120 -14.54 33.08 1.05
CA VAL A 120 -15.60 32.08 0.82
C VAL A 120 -15.53 30.93 1.83
N TYR A 121 -14.33 30.41 2.05
CA TYR A 121 -14.09 29.23 2.89
C TYR A 121 -13.51 29.64 4.24
N ARG A 122 -13.96 28.93 5.28
CA ARG A 122 -13.46 29.08 6.65
C ARG A 122 -12.04 28.57 6.80
N TYR A 123 -11.78 27.40 6.24
CA TYR A 123 -10.48 26.74 6.14
C TYR A 123 -10.49 25.79 4.94
N PHE A 124 -9.29 25.41 4.52
CA PHE A 124 -9.08 24.32 3.57
C PHE A 124 -8.45 23.14 4.27
N PHE A 125 -8.69 21.93 3.74
CA PHE A 125 -8.06 20.71 4.22
C PHE A 125 -7.84 19.71 3.09
N ILE A 126 -7.00 18.71 3.36
CA ILE A 126 -6.66 17.65 2.41
C ILE A 126 -7.45 16.40 2.77
N ASP A 127 -7.98 15.72 1.74
CA ASP A 127 -8.59 14.42 1.84
C ASP A 127 -8.47 13.69 0.51
N GLY A 128 -8.08 12.38 0.54
CA GLY A 128 -7.88 11.58 -0.66
C GLY A 128 -6.90 12.19 -1.68
N GLY A 129 -5.97 13.04 -1.21
CA GLY A 129 -5.04 13.77 -2.08
C GLY A 129 -5.64 14.98 -2.79
N ASN A 130 -6.90 15.34 -2.54
CA ASN A 130 -7.56 16.54 -3.07
C ASN A 130 -7.71 17.64 -2.01
N ILE A 131 -8.04 18.85 -2.44
CA ILE A 131 -8.27 19.98 -1.52
C ILE A 131 -9.77 20.23 -1.40
N PHE A 132 -10.23 20.27 -0.17
CA PHE A 132 -11.60 20.58 0.21
C PHE A 132 -11.63 21.90 0.99
N GLY A 133 -12.76 22.58 0.95
CA GLY A 133 -13.03 23.79 1.72
C GLY A 133 -14.36 23.70 2.45
N GLU A 134 -14.41 24.16 3.72
CA GLU A 134 -15.67 24.35 4.44
C GLU A 134 -16.18 25.77 4.18
N ARG A 135 -17.36 25.89 3.58
CA ARG A 135 -17.98 27.18 3.26
C ARG A 135 -18.35 27.93 4.53
N LYS A 136 -18.10 29.27 4.54
CA LYS A 136 -18.43 30.14 5.67
C LYS A 136 -19.93 30.36 5.86
N ASP A 137 -20.67 30.37 4.76
CA ASP A 137 -22.11 30.72 4.74
C ASP A 137 -23.00 29.52 5.08
N THR A 138 -22.64 28.30 4.62
CA THR A 138 -23.47 27.09 4.79
C THR A 138 -22.87 26.06 5.74
N GLY A 139 -21.55 26.08 5.96
CA GLY A 139 -20.82 25.02 6.65
C GLY A 139 -20.65 23.75 5.81
N GLU A 140 -21.07 23.77 4.54
CA GLU A 140 -20.90 22.63 3.63
C GLU A 140 -19.44 22.49 3.22
N VAL A 141 -19.01 21.22 3.09
CA VAL A 141 -17.68 20.86 2.60
C VAL A 141 -17.78 20.53 1.11
N GLU A 142 -16.98 21.21 0.30
CA GLU A 142 -16.91 20.97 -1.14
C GLU A 142 -15.46 20.79 -1.63
N LYS A 143 -15.27 20.02 -2.70
CA LYS A 143 -13.96 19.84 -3.34
C LYS A 143 -13.59 21.11 -4.10
N VAL A 144 -12.51 21.76 -3.71
CA VAL A 144 -12.02 23.01 -4.30
C VAL A 144 -11.01 22.77 -5.40
N VAL A 145 -10.11 21.79 -5.19
CA VAL A 145 -9.13 21.36 -6.20
C VAL A 145 -9.17 19.86 -6.31
N ASP A 146 -9.42 19.38 -7.51
CA ASP A 146 -9.21 18.00 -7.92
C ASP A 146 -7.94 17.95 -8.76
N TRP A 147 -6.87 17.43 -8.18
CA TRP A 147 -5.55 17.43 -8.82
C TRP A 147 -5.52 16.59 -10.10
N LEU A 148 -6.21 15.43 -10.12
CA LEU A 148 -6.29 14.59 -11.32
C LEU A 148 -7.07 15.26 -12.43
N ALA A 149 -8.17 15.96 -12.09
CA ALA A 149 -8.93 16.74 -13.08
C ALA A 149 -8.11 17.89 -13.67
N CYS A 150 -7.15 18.42 -12.88
CA CYS A 150 -6.21 19.46 -13.33
C CYS A 150 -4.98 18.89 -14.05
N ASP A 151 -4.89 17.57 -14.26
CA ASP A 151 -3.72 16.86 -14.78
C ASP A 151 -2.44 17.19 -13.98
N VAL A 152 -2.56 17.28 -12.65
CA VAL A 152 -1.47 17.54 -11.71
C VAL A 152 -1.26 16.31 -10.83
N ASP A 153 -0.01 15.87 -10.75
CA ASP A 153 0.36 14.78 -9.85
C ASP A 153 0.49 15.29 -8.42
N SER A 154 -0.51 14.95 -7.58
CA SER A 154 -0.53 15.33 -6.17
C SER A 154 0.64 14.72 -5.38
N ASN A 155 1.26 13.63 -5.83
CA ASN A 155 2.46 13.05 -5.23
C ASN A 155 3.66 14.00 -5.26
N THR A 156 3.65 14.95 -6.20
CA THR A 156 4.73 15.95 -6.34
C THR A 156 4.49 17.21 -5.50
N ILE A 157 3.31 17.38 -4.92
CA ILE A 157 2.95 18.59 -4.17
C ILE A 157 3.54 18.49 -2.77
N ARG A 158 4.48 19.38 -2.48
CA ARG A 158 5.13 19.43 -1.17
C ARG A 158 4.21 20.05 -0.13
N TYR A 159 4.09 19.41 1.04
CA TYR A 159 3.31 19.88 2.19
C TYR A 159 1.84 20.18 1.89
N ASN A 160 1.33 19.76 0.73
CA ASN A 160 -0.05 19.98 0.30
C ASN A 160 -0.54 21.44 0.51
N ARG A 161 0.35 22.41 0.40
CA ARG A 161 0.08 23.81 0.68
C ARG A 161 -0.38 24.54 -0.57
N LEU A 162 -1.46 25.30 -0.41
CA LEU A 162 -2.00 26.18 -1.44
C LEU A 162 -1.89 27.63 -0.98
N ASP A 163 -1.57 28.52 -1.93
CA ASP A 163 -1.68 29.94 -1.75
C ASP A 163 -2.70 30.49 -2.77
N PHE A 164 -3.74 31.18 -2.28
CA PHE A 164 -4.71 31.85 -3.12
C PHE A 164 -4.19 33.25 -3.46
N LEU A 165 -3.91 33.46 -4.75
CA LEU A 165 -3.40 34.72 -5.24
C LEU A 165 -4.54 35.77 -5.29
N ALA A 166 -4.19 37.05 -5.25
CA ALA A 166 -5.15 38.16 -5.25
C ALA A 166 -6.05 38.22 -6.50
N ASP A 167 -5.62 37.60 -7.61
CA ASP A 167 -6.38 37.51 -8.85
C ASP A 167 -7.23 36.20 -8.96
N GLY A 168 -7.31 35.42 -7.89
CA GLY A 168 -8.10 34.21 -7.79
C GLY A 168 -7.41 32.96 -8.31
N ARG A 169 -6.17 33.04 -8.80
CA ARG A 169 -5.36 31.89 -9.15
C ARG A 169 -4.90 31.15 -7.89
N ILE A 170 -4.56 29.89 -8.05
CA ILE A 170 -4.04 29.04 -6.98
C ILE A 170 -2.58 28.71 -7.29
N ALA A 171 -1.69 28.92 -6.32
CA ALA A 171 -0.29 28.57 -6.43
C ALA A 171 0.08 27.47 -5.43
N THR A 172 0.99 26.59 -5.82
CA THR A 172 1.59 25.57 -4.94
C THR A 172 3.03 25.28 -5.37
N VAL A 173 3.77 24.58 -4.52
CA VAL A 173 5.14 24.13 -4.82
C VAL A 173 5.12 22.63 -5.12
N THR A 174 5.67 22.27 -6.27
CA THR A 174 5.88 20.85 -6.63
C THR A 174 7.35 20.49 -6.58
N LEU A 175 7.63 19.22 -6.21
CA LEU A 175 8.94 18.61 -6.34
C LEU A 175 9.02 17.85 -7.66
N GLY A 176 10.11 17.98 -8.38
CA GLY A 176 10.40 17.07 -9.48
C GLY A 176 10.96 15.77 -8.89
N HIS A 177 10.36 14.63 -9.21
CA HIS A 177 10.98 13.35 -8.89
C HIS A 177 12.23 13.16 -9.76
N SER A 178 13.38 13.02 -9.13
CA SER A 178 14.62 12.61 -9.77
C SER A 178 15.08 11.33 -9.08
N TYR A 179 14.85 10.21 -9.74
CA TYR A 179 15.28 8.89 -9.27
C TYR A 179 16.79 8.62 -9.51
N ASP A 180 17.48 9.57 -10.13
CA ASP A 180 18.91 9.45 -10.49
C ASP A 180 19.85 10.12 -9.47
N GLY A 181 19.35 10.53 -8.31
CA GLY A 181 20.12 11.23 -7.28
C GLY A 181 20.47 12.68 -7.65
N THR A 182 19.96 13.21 -8.75
CA THR A 182 20.10 14.65 -9.05
C THR A 182 19.16 15.45 -8.12
N ARG A 183 19.58 16.67 -7.75
CA ARG A 183 18.79 17.51 -6.85
C ARG A 183 17.40 17.76 -7.43
N GLU A 184 16.39 17.39 -6.68
CA GLU A 184 14.99 17.71 -6.97
C GLU A 184 14.83 19.21 -7.22
N ARG A 185 14.30 19.57 -8.40
CA ARG A 185 14.01 20.96 -8.71
C ARG A 185 12.62 21.30 -8.19
N GLN A 186 12.55 22.16 -7.21
CA GLN A 186 11.28 22.75 -6.82
C GLN A 186 10.75 23.65 -7.95
N ARG A 187 9.44 23.55 -8.21
CA ARG A 187 8.74 24.37 -9.19
C ARG A 187 7.54 25.02 -8.52
N ILE A 188 7.25 26.25 -8.88
CA ILE A 188 5.98 26.89 -8.52
C ILE A 188 4.98 26.53 -9.62
N LEU A 189 3.91 25.84 -9.21
CA LEU A 189 2.75 25.57 -10.05
C LEU A 189 1.70 26.63 -9.81
N VAL A 190 1.17 27.24 -10.87
CA VAL A 190 0.06 28.20 -10.79
C VAL A 190 -1.10 27.67 -11.61
N LEU A 191 -2.23 27.40 -10.95
CA LEU A 191 -3.45 26.98 -11.60
C LEU A 191 -4.28 28.20 -12.01
N ASN A 192 -4.69 28.24 -13.26
CA ASN A 192 -5.63 29.21 -13.78
C ASN A 192 -6.99 28.56 -13.94
N ARG A 193 -8.05 29.25 -13.53
CA ARG A 193 -9.41 28.82 -13.87
C ARG A 193 -9.63 29.00 -15.37
N MET A 194 -10.09 27.94 -16.02
CA MET A 194 -10.43 27.96 -17.46
C MET A 194 -11.95 27.79 -17.63
N ASP A 195 -12.50 28.42 -18.65
CA ASP A 195 -13.88 28.13 -19.05
C ASP A 195 -13.95 26.74 -19.70
N ALA A 196 -15.04 25.99 -19.45
CA ALA A 196 -15.19 24.65 -19.98
C ALA A 196 -15.12 24.59 -21.53
N ALA A 197 -15.46 25.69 -22.22
CA ALA A 197 -15.36 25.81 -23.66
C ALA A 197 -13.92 25.89 -24.19
N ASP A 198 -12.98 26.31 -23.33
CA ASP A 198 -11.55 26.48 -23.68
C ASP A 198 -10.73 25.23 -23.36
N VAL A 199 -11.33 24.25 -22.67
CA VAL A 199 -10.68 22.97 -22.37
C VAL A 199 -10.71 22.08 -23.62
N GLN A 200 -9.55 21.56 -24.02
CA GLN A 200 -9.45 20.63 -25.14
C GLN A 200 -10.34 19.41 -24.88
N GLN A 201 -11.29 19.19 -25.80
CA GLN A 201 -12.18 18.05 -25.73
C GLN A 201 -11.38 16.79 -26.11
N LYS A 202 -11.20 15.89 -25.14
CA LYS A 202 -10.65 14.54 -25.33
C LYS A 202 -11.71 13.51 -25.03
N THR A 203 -11.64 12.34 -25.64
CA THR A 203 -12.48 11.20 -25.23
C THR A 203 -12.14 10.83 -23.78
N GLU A 204 -13.14 10.82 -22.91
CA GLU A 204 -12.96 10.42 -21.53
C GLU A 204 -13.13 8.90 -21.39
N LEU A 205 -12.12 8.26 -20.82
CA LEU A 205 -12.14 6.85 -20.41
C LEU A 205 -12.22 6.79 -18.89
N THR A 206 -13.30 6.23 -18.39
CA THR A 206 -13.51 6.08 -16.94
C THR A 206 -12.70 4.92 -16.38
N LEU A 207 -11.90 5.17 -15.35
CA LEU A 207 -11.14 4.17 -14.61
C LEU A 207 -11.73 4.04 -13.20
N ALA A 208 -12.30 2.89 -12.88
CA ALA A 208 -12.72 2.58 -11.51
C ALA A 208 -11.57 2.02 -10.70
N CYS A 209 -11.40 2.50 -9.46
CA CYS A 209 -10.44 1.97 -8.49
C CYS A 209 -11.02 2.01 -7.07
N PHE A 210 -10.32 1.34 -6.14
CA PHE A 210 -10.61 1.32 -4.71
C PHE A 210 -9.32 1.68 -3.97
N SER A 211 -9.04 2.96 -3.84
CA SER A 211 -7.76 3.55 -3.46
C SER A 211 -6.74 3.53 -4.62
N LEU A 212 -6.56 4.69 -5.23
CA LEU A 212 -5.67 4.84 -6.37
C LEU A 212 -4.20 4.71 -5.95
N ASP A 213 -3.50 3.73 -6.53
CA ASP A 213 -2.07 3.51 -6.31
C ASP A 213 -1.21 4.76 -6.64
N TYR A 214 -0.15 4.96 -5.85
CA TYR A 214 0.75 6.10 -5.95
C TYR A 214 1.40 6.23 -7.34
N ASN A 215 1.98 5.14 -7.85
CA ASN A 215 2.67 5.14 -9.15
C ASN A 215 1.67 5.25 -10.29
N LEU A 216 0.51 4.59 -10.16
CA LEU A 216 -0.55 4.65 -11.17
C LEU A 216 -1.12 6.07 -11.28
N ARG A 217 -1.25 6.81 -10.18
CA ARG A 217 -1.64 8.23 -10.18
C ARG A 217 -0.70 9.07 -11.04
N SER A 218 0.59 8.96 -10.82
CA SER A 218 1.62 9.67 -11.61
C SER A 218 1.55 9.31 -13.09
N GLN A 219 1.31 8.03 -13.40
CA GLN A 219 1.18 7.56 -14.78
C GLN A 219 -0.08 8.07 -15.47
N ILE A 220 -1.22 8.14 -14.76
CA ILE A 220 -2.47 8.72 -15.28
C ILE A 220 -2.24 10.18 -15.66
N VAL A 221 -1.65 10.97 -14.76
CA VAL A 221 -1.35 12.38 -15.03
C VAL A 221 -0.43 12.52 -16.25
N LYS A 222 0.65 11.74 -16.31
CA LYS A 222 1.56 11.74 -17.45
C LYS A 222 0.86 11.36 -18.76
N PHE A 223 0.02 10.33 -18.74
CA PHE A 223 -0.77 9.91 -19.90
C PHE A 223 -1.73 11.02 -20.33
N ASN A 224 -2.49 11.61 -19.42
CA ASN A 224 -3.44 12.68 -19.73
C ASN A 224 -2.77 13.93 -20.31
N GLN A 225 -1.56 14.27 -19.83
CA GLN A 225 -0.76 15.38 -20.37
C GLN A 225 -0.22 15.11 -21.78
N THR A 226 0.11 13.87 -22.10
CA THR A 226 0.78 13.51 -23.36
C THR A 226 -0.14 12.97 -24.43
N SER A 227 -1.25 12.35 -24.08
CA SER A 227 -2.28 11.87 -25.02
C SER A 227 -3.01 13.05 -25.65
N THR A 228 -3.23 13.00 -26.97
CA THR A 228 -4.00 14.01 -27.74
C THR A 228 -5.47 13.66 -27.88
N ASP A 229 -5.82 12.40 -27.83
CA ASP A 229 -7.13 11.89 -28.27
C ASP A 229 -8.03 11.54 -27.09
N CYS A 230 -7.46 11.02 -26.01
CA CYS A 230 -8.23 10.58 -24.83
C CYS A 230 -7.58 11.04 -23.52
N ARG A 231 -8.36 10.93 -22.44
CA ARG A 231 -7.90 11.11 -21.06
C ARG A 231 -8.53 10.09 -20.14
N ILE A 232 -7.82 9.73 -19.09
CA ILE A 232 -8.33 8.87 -18.01
C ILE A 232 -9.00 9.75 -16.95
N VAL A 233 -10.27 9.43 -16.65
CA VAL A 233 -11.04 10.04 -15.56
C VAL A 233 -11.20 9.01 -14.45
N VAL A 234 -10.60 9.25 -13.32
CA VAL A 234 -10.61 8.32 -12.19
C VAL A 234 -11.91 8.45 -11.41
N ARG A 235 -12.48 7.31 -11.07
CA ARG A 235 -13.58 7.16 -10.12
C ARG A 235 -13.09 6.27 -8.98
N ASP A 236 -12.71 6.90 -7.88
CA ASP A 236 -12.21 6.20 -6.70
C ASP A 236 -13.35 5.87 -5.74
N TYR A 237 -13.69 4.59 -5.65
CA TYR A 237 -14.77 4.10 -4.78
C TYR A 237 -14.35 4.01 -3.31
N ALA A 238 -13.07 4.18 -2.98
CA ALA A 238 -12.64 4.32 -1.60
C ALA A 238 -13.22 5.57 -0.93
N GLU A 239 -13.65 6.58 -1.70
CA GLU A 239 -14.33 7.77 -1.17
C GLU A 239 -15.66 7.46 -0.45
N TYR A 240 -16.25 6.29 -0.70
CA TYR A 240 -17.50 5.85 -0.06
C TYR A 240 -17.28 5.04 1.22
N ALA A 241 -16.04 4.62 1.52
CA ALA A 241 -15.72 3.95 2.77
C ALA A 241 -15.91 4.91 3.95
N ASP A 242 -16.51 4.43 5.03
CA ASP A 242 -16.59 5.14 6.30
C ASP A 242 -15.90 4.32 7.41
N GLY A 243 -15.85 4.84 8.62
CA GLY A 243 -15.16 4.18 9.72
C GLY A 243 -15.82 2.86 10.17
N GLU A 244 -17.02 2.55 9.71
CA GLU A 244 -17.80 1.37 10.08
C GLU A 244 -17.88 0.35 8.94
N ASP A 245 -17.87 0.83 7.66
CA ASP A 245 -17.96 -0.02 6.47
C ASP A 245 -16.86 0.30 5.46
N TYR A 246 -15.77 -0.44 5.56
CA TYR A 246 -14.65 -0.37 4.62
C TYR A 246 -15.05 -0.81 3.19
N TYR A 247 -16.09 -1.64 3.05
CA TYR A 247 -16.56 -2.21 1.78
C TYR A 247 -17.73 -1.44 1.15
N ALA A 248 -18.16 -0.32 1.73
CA ALA A 248 -19.26 0.49 1.17
C ALA A 248 -19.03 0.88 -0.29
N GLY A 249 -17.79 1.19 -0.67
CA GLY A 249 -17.41 1.48 -2.05
C GLY A 249 -17.70 0.33 -3.02
N LEU A 250 -17.46 -0.91 -2.63
CA LEU A 250 -17.77 -2.09 -3.46
C LEU A 250 -19.28 -2.25 -3.68
N THR A 251 -20.08 -1.97 -2.67
CA THR A 251 -21.54 -1.97 -2.77
C THR A 251 -22.03 -0.91 -3.77
N VAL A 252 -21.48 0.30 -3.70
CA VAL A 252 -21.80 1.39 -4.65
C VAL A 252 -21.39 0.99 -6.06
N PHE A 253 -20.18 0.50 -6.26
CA PHE A 253 -19.67 0.04 -7.55
C PHE A 253 -20.59 -1.03 -8.17
N ASN A 254 -20.91 -2.09 -7.43
CA ASN A 254 -21.77 -3.16 -7.90
C ASN A 254 -23.17 -2.64 -8.27
N THR A 255 -23.73 -1.72 -7.47
CA THR A 255 -25.04 -1.09 -7.77
C THR A 255 -25.00 -0.32 -9.09
N GLU A 256 -23.93 0.41 -9.37
CA GLU A 256 -23.76 1.16 -10.59
C GLU A 256 -23.56 0.26 -11.82
N VAL A 257 -22.78 -0.81 -11.66
CA VAL A 257 -22.60 -1.84 -12.70
C VAL A 257 -23.95 -2.47 -13.05
N LEU A 258 -24.77 -2.83 -12.05
CA LEU A 258 -26.12 -3.34 -12.25
C LEU A 258 -27.05 -2.32 -12.94
N ALA A 259 -26.85 -1.03 -12.68
CA ALA A 259 -27.58 0.05 -13.36
C ALA A 259 -27.05 0.36 -14.78
N GLY A 260 -26.07 -0.42 -15.29
CA GLY A 260 -25.48 -0.23 -16.61
C GLY A 260 -24.41 0.85 -16.70
N LYS A 261 -23.95 1.40 -15.56
CA LYS A 261 -22.85 2.38 -15.50
C LYS A 261 -21.53 1.64 -15.35
N ILE A 262 -21.14 0.90 -16.37
CA ILE A 262 -19.91 0.11 -16.39
C ILE A 262 -18.75 1.03 -16.79
N PRO A 263 -17.64 1.12 -16.02
CA PRO A 263 -16.47 1.90 -16.40
C PRO A 263 -15.75 1.28 -17.60
N ASP A 264 -14.90 2.06 -18.27
CA ASP A 264 -14.10 1.58 -19.41
C ASP A 264 -12.93 0.70 -18.94
N LEU A 265 -12.33 1.08 -17.82
CA LEU A 265 -11.18 0.43 -17.20
C LEU A 265 -11.47 0.15 -15.72
N ILE A 266 -10.90 -0.93 -15.21
CA ILE A 266 -10.95 -1.29 -13.79
C ILE A 266 -9.52 -1.54 -13.29
N VAL A 267 -9.17 -0.95 -12.17
CA VAL A 267 -8.00 -1.35 -11.38
C VAL A 267 -8.43 -2.53 -10.51
N GLY A 268 -7.96 -3.72 -10.85
CA GLY A 268 -8.16 -4.91 -10.05
C GLY A 268 -7.33 -4.84 -8.77
N ASN A 269 -7.93 -5.26 -7.69
CA ASN A 269 -7.30 -5.44 -6.39
C ASN A 269 -7.89 -6.67 -5.70
N MET A 270 -7.41 -6.99 -4.50
CA MET A 270 -7.88 -8.15 -3.74
C MET A 270 -9.37 -8.10 -3.33
N MET A 271 -10.07 -6.96 -3.48
CA MET A 271 -11.49 -6.85 -3.14
C MET A 271 -12.42 -7.19 -4.30
N LEU A 272 -11.91 -7.20 -5.53
CA LEU A 272 -12.74 -7.36 -6.73
C LEU A 272 -12.76 -8.81 -7.22
N PRO A 273 -13.94 -9.41 -7.41
CA PRO A 273 -14.08 -10.78 -7.90
C PRO A 273 -13.87 -10.85 -9.42
N ILE A 274 -12.61 -10.71 -9.87
CA ILE A 274 -12.25 -10.65 -11.29
C ILE A 274 -12.73 -11.89 -12.07
N ARG A 275 -12.64 -13.08 -11.48
CA ARG A 275 -13.13 -14.32 -12.11
C ARG A 275 -14.64 -14.29 -12.35
N GLN A 276 -15.40 -13.74 -11.40
CA GLN A 276 -16.83 -13.56 -11.53
C GLN A 276 -17.16 -12.57 -12.68
N TYR A 277 -16.45 -11.43 -12.74
CA TYR A 277 -16.67 -10.46 -13.83
C TYR A 277 -16.28 -11.04 -15.19
N ALA A 278 -15.22 -11.85 -15.25
CA ALA A 278 -14.83 -12.57 -16.45
C ALA A 278 -15.90 -13.60 -16.88
N ALA A 279 -16.44 -14.40 -15.94
CA ALA A 279 -17.50 -15.37 -16.21
C ALA A 279 -18.79 -14.72 -16.74
N ARG A 280 -19.10 -13.50 -16.28
CA ARG A 280 -20.23 -12.68 -16.78
C ARG A 280 -19.96 -11.99 -18.12
N GLY A 281 -18.78 -12.18 -18.71
CA GLY A 281 -18.41 -11.54 -19.96
C GLY A 281 -18.24 -10.01 -19.86
N MET A 282 -17.97 -9.48 -18.66
CA MET A 282 -17.77 -8.05 -18.43
C MET A 282 -16.38 -7.56 -18.84
N LEU A 283 -15.40 -8.46 -18.94
CA LEU A 283 -14.01 -8.12 -19.18
C LEU A 283 -13.51 -8.61 -20.54
N GLU A 284 -12.65 -7.81 -21.16
CA GLU A 284 -11.97 -8.16 -22.41
C GLU A 284 -10.79 -9.10 -22.14
N ASN A 285 -10.55 -10.03 -23.07
CA ASN A 285 -9.32 -10.78 -23.08
C ASN A 285 -8.16 -9.91 -23.59
N LEU A 286 -7.16 -9.67 -22.78
CA LEU A 286 -6.05 -8.76 -23.09
C LEU A 286 -4.95 -9.40 -23.96
N TRP A 287 -4.93 -10.73 -24.13
CA TRP A 287 -3.94 -11.38 -24.98
C TRP A 287 -3.89 -10.85 -26.41
N PRO A 288 -5.03 -10.65 -27.11
CA PRO A 288 -4.99 -10.12 -28.47
C PRO A 288 -4.36 -8.73 -28.58
N TYR A 289 -4.50 -7.89 -27.56
CA TYR A 289 -3.91 -6.55 -27.54
C TYR A 289 -2.38 -6.65 -27.32
N LEU A 290 -1.95 -7.48 -26.38
CA LEU A 290 -0.52 -7.71 -26.10
C LEU A 290 0.18 -8.39 -27.29
N ASP A 291 -0.42 -9.41 -27.90
CA ASP A 291 0.14 -10.16 -29.02
C ASP A 291 0.24 -9.30 -30.29
N ALA A 292 -0.62 -8.29 -30.44
CA ALA A 292 -0.58 -7.35 -31.56
C ALA A 292 0.32 -6.12 -31.30
N ASP A 293 0.80 -5.94 -30.07
CA ASP A 293 1.60 -4.76 -29.70
C ASP A 293 3.02 -4.85 -30.28
N PRO A 294 3.48 -3.86 -31.05
CA PRO A 294 4.82 -3.92 -31.67
C PRO A 294 5.97 -3.75 -30.66
N GLY A 295 5.69 -3.20 -29.49
CA GLY A 295 6.68 -2.91 -28.45
C GLY A 295 6.78 -3.95 -27.35
N TYR A 296 5.67 -4.67 -27.08
CA TYR A 296 5.56 -5.63 -26.00
C TYR A 296 5.05 -6.96 -26.52
N SER A 297 5.75 -8.03 -26.17
CA SER A 297 5.37 -9.41 -26.44
C SER A 297 5.43 -10.20 -25.14
N ARG A 298 4.84 -11.38 -25.11
CA ARG A 298 4.76 -12.23 -23.90
C ARG A 298 6.13 -12.53 -23.29
N ASP A 299 7.14 -12.74 -24.11
CA ASP A 299 8.53 -13.02 -23.71
C ASP A 299 9.25 -11.82 -23.06
N LYS A 300 8.73 -10.60 -23.26
CA LYS A 300 9.25 -9.40 -22.59
C LYS A 300 8.69 -9.21 -21.17
N LEU A 301 7.68 -9.98 -20.80
CA LEU A 301 7.08 -9.94 -19.47
C LEU A 301 7.62 -11.09 -18.61
N MET A 302 7.48 -10.96 -17.31
CA MET A 302 7.66 -12.07 -16.37
C MET A 302 6.51 -13.06 -16.60
N THR A 303 6.81 -14.18 -17.25
CA THR A 303 5.81 -15.07 -17.82
C THR A 303 4.92 -15.70 -16.76
N ARG A 304 5.52 -16.19 -15.65
CA ARG A 304 4.79 -16.91 -14.61
C ARG A 304 3.68 -16.12 -13.93
N PRO A 305 3.91 -14.89 -13.41
CA PRO A 305 2.83 -14.13 -12.80
C PRO A 305 1.72 -13.76 -13.79
N VAL A 306 2.04 -13.52 -15.08
CA VAL A 306 1.01 -13.22 -16.09
C VAL A 306 0.21 -14.48 -16.44
N GLU A 307 0.85 -15.64 -16.56
CA GLU A 307 0.16 -16.93 -16.80
C GLU A 307 -0.72 -17.32 -15.61
N ALA A 308 -0.26 -17.10 -14.38
CA ALA A 308 -1.04 -17.38 -13.17
C ALA A 308 -2.30 -16.52 -13.06
N ALA A 309 -2.26 -15.28 -13.57
CA ALA A 309 -3.40 -14.35 -13.58
C ALA A 309 -4.48 -14.71 -14.63
N GLN A 310 -4.25 -15.71 -15.49
CA GLN A 310 -5.24 -16.14 -16.47
C GLN A 310 -6.44 -16.84 -15.83
N VAL A 311 -7.56 -16.71 -16.49
CA VAL A 311 -8.78 -17.48 -16.25
C VAL A 311 -9.10 -18.24 -17.54
N ASP A 312 -9.07 -19.56 -17.50
CA ASP A 312 -9.36 -20.43 -18.67
C ASP A 312 -8.54 -20.08 -19.93
N GLY A 313 -7.26 -19.79 -19.74
CA GLY A 313 -6.33 -19.43 -20.81
C GLY A 313 -6.50 -18.02 -21.39
N LYS A 314 -7.36 -17.20 -20.81
CA LYS A 314 -7.58 -15.79 -21.18
C LYS A 314 -7.06 -14.86 -20.11
N LEU A 315 -6.49 -13.75 -20.52
CA LEU A 315 -5.97 -12.72 -19.63
C LEU A 315 -6.98 -11.60 -19.48
N TYR A 316 -7.77 -11.61 -18.43
CA TYR A 316 -8.78 -10.59 -18.15
C TYR A 316 -8.26 -9.42 -17.30
N GLN A 317 -7.15 -9.64 -16.62
CA GLN A 317 -6.42 -8.64 -15.86
C GLN A 317 -4.92 -8.76 -16.16
N LEU A 318 -4.26 -7.65 -16.43
CA LEU A 318 -2.81 -7.61 -16.59
C LEU A 318 -2.18 -7.11 -15.29
N PRO A 319 -1.40 -7.95 -14.58
CA PRO A 319 -0.60 -7.48 -13.47
C PRO A 319 0.45 -6.46 -13.96
N ILE A 320 0.59 -5.35 -13.26
CA ILE A 320 1.59 -4.33 -13.59
C ILE A 320 2.86 -4.52 -12.78
N ASN A 321 2.71 -5.12 -11.62
CA ASN A 321 3.77 -5.58 -10.73
C ASN A 321 3.37 -6.92 -10.13
N PHE A 322 4.27 -7.55 -9.41
CA PHE A 322 3.93 -8.75 -8.67
C PHE A 322 4.72 -8.87 -7.36
N GLY A 323 4.20 -9.69 -6.49
CA GLY A 323 4.84 -10.25 -5.32
C GLY A 323 4.45 -11.71 -5.19
N ILE A 324 4.96 -12.40 -4.19
CA ILE A 324 4.64 -13.79 -3.90
C ILE A 324 4.28 -13.92 -2.43
N THR A 325 3.05 -14.34 -2.16
CA THR A 325 2.63 -14.79 -0.83
C THR A 325 3.02 -16.24 -0.67
N THR A 326 3.76 -16.54 0.39
CA THR A 326 4.32 -17.86 0.68
C THR A 326 4.46 -18.09 2.19
N ALA A 327 4.95 -19.26 2.59
CA ALA A 327 5.34 -19.53 3.96
C ALA A 327 6.79 -20.03 4.02
N VAL A 328 7.54 -19.53 5.00
CA VAL A 328 8.94 -19.84 5.23
C VAL A 328 9.08 -20.65 6.51
N GLY A 329 9.89 -21.72 6.47
CA GLY A 329 10.28 -22.51 7.63
C GLY A 329 11.79 -22.63 7.76
N LEU A 330 12.29 -22.99 8.96
CA LEU A 330 13.70 -23.29 9.15
C LEU A 330 14.05 -24.63 8.50
N GLY A 331 15.07 -24.66 7.65
CA GLY A 331 15.47 -25.85 6.89
C GLY A 331 15.74 -27.07 7.78
N ARG A 332 16.38 -26.88 8.93
CA ARG A 332 16.63 -27.94 9.93
C ARG A 332 15.35 -28.57 10.51
N ILE A 333 14.22 -27.86 10.43
CA ILE A 333 12.91 -28.33 10.95
C ILE A 333 12.07 -28.90 9.83
N VAL A 334 11.85 -28.10 8.75
CA VAL A 334 10.98 -28.48 7.64
C VAL A 334 11.66 -29.49 6.69
N GLY A 335 13.00 -29.51 6.64
CA GLY A 335 13.75 -30.41 5.74
C GLY A 335 13.77 -29.90 4.30
N ASP A 336 13.85 -30.83 3.34
CA ASP A 336 14.00 -30.50 1.91
C ASP A 336 12.67 -30.33 1.18
N TYR A 337 11.57 -30.08 1.91
CA TYR A 337 10.28 -29.79 1.29
C TYR A 337 10.31 -28.48 0.52
N THR A 338 9.79 -28.50 -0.71
CA THR A 338 9.46 -27.30 -1.49
C THR A 338 7.95 -27.12 -1.65
N THR A 339 7.20 -28.21 -1.40
CA THR A 339 5.74 -28.26 -1.30
C THR A 339 5.38 -29.27 -0.25
N TRP A 340 4.28 -29.13 0.46
CA TRP A 340 3.89 -30.04 1.52
C TRP A 340 2.38 -30.08 1.78
N THR A 341 1.97 -31.18 2.43
CA THR A 341 0.60 -31.43 2.85
C THR A 341 0.39 -31.06 4.32
N LEU A 342 -0.86 -31.05 4.79
CA LEU A 342 -1.18 -30.90 6.20
C LEU A 342 -0.54 -31.98 7.08
N ALA A 343 -0.36 -33.18 6.54
CA ALA A 343 0.34 -34.26 7.24
C ALA A 343 1.83 -33.92 7.45
N ASP A 344 2.47 -33.32 6.45
CA ASP A 344 3.87 -32.88 6.55
C ASP A 344 4.02 -31.75 7.57
N VAL A 345 3.07 -30.80 7.60
CA VAL A 345 3.03 -29.73 8.62
C VAL A 345 2.93 -30.33 10.02
N LYS A 346 2.03 -31.29 10.25
CA LYS A 346 1.89 -31.97 11.55
C LYS A 346 3.18 -32.71 11.94
N ASN A 347 3.83 -33.38 10.98
CA ASN A 347 5.11 -34.05 11.20
C ASN A 347 6.23 -33.05 11.55
N ALA A 348 6.33 -31.94 10.84
CA ALA A 348 7.32 -30.90 11.15
C ALA A 348 7.06 -30.25 12.52
N LEU A 349 5.82 -29.93 12.84
CA LEU A 349 5.41 -29.37 14.13
C LEU A 349 5.78 -30.31 15.30
N SER A 350 5.65 -31.64 15.12
CA SER A 350 6.01 -32.61 16.15
C SER A 350 7.51 -32.66 16.50
N LYS A 351 8.37 -32.04 15.69
CA LYS A 351 9.82 -31.91 15.98
C LYS A 351 10.12 -30.71 16.88
N LEU A 352 9.15 -29.82 17.09
CA LEU A 352 9.27 -28.64 17.94
C LEU A 352 8.83 -28.95 19.39
N PRO A 353 9.21 -28.11 20.37
CA PRO A 353 8.74 -28.24 21.74
C PRO A 353 7.21 -28.29 21.84
N GLU A 354 6.72 -28.93 22.90
CA GLU A 354 5.29 -28.94 23.23
C GLU A 354 4.76 -27.51 23.39
N GLY A 355 3.61 -27.21 22.80
CA GLY A 355 3.02 -25.85 22.79
C GLY A 355 3.49 -24.97 21.61
N ALA A 356 4.38 -25.46 20.73
CA ALA A 356 4.72 -24.75 19.50
C ALA A 356 3.51 -24.62 18.57
N MET A 357 3.39 -23.49 17.90
CA MET A 357 2.33 -23.17 16.95
C MET A 357 2.81 -23.23 15.51
N VAL A 358 1.89 -23.42 14.57
CA VAL A 358 2.25 -23.36 13.15
C VAL A 358 2.63 -21.93 12.76
N PHE A 359 1.81 -20.95 13.14
CA PHE A 359 2.04 -19.52 12.91
C PHE A 359 2.07 -18.76 14.24
N ASN A 360 2.43 -17.49 14.20
CA ASN A 360 2.39 -16.62 15.36
C ASN A 360 0.95 -16.47 15.89
N GLN A 361 0.82 -16.22 17.19
CA GLN A 361 -0.46 -15.97 17.88
C GLN A 361 -1.21 -14.71 17.35
N TYR A 362 -0.53 -13.86 16.56
CA TYR A 362 -1.13 -12.70 15.90
C TYR A 362 -2.01 -13.08 14.71
N TYR A 363 -1.86 -14.29 14.16
CA TYR A 363 -2.72 -14.80 13.09
C TYR A 363 -3.93 -15.50 13.69
N THR A 364 -5.11 -14.92 13.47
CA THR A 364 -6.36 -15.49 13.97
C THR A 364 -6.89 -16.62 13.08
N GLN A 365 -7.83 -17.41 13.64
CA GLN A 365 -8.52 -18.46 12.91
C GLN A 365 -9.13 -17.96 11.60
N SER A 366 -9.85 -16.83 11.65
CA SER A 366 -10.54 -16.28 10.49
C SER A 366 -9.58 -15.73 9.44
N GLU A 367 -8.52 -15.01 9.83
CA GLU A 367 -7.51 -14.52 8.88
C GLU A 367 -6.82 -15.66 8.16
N MET A 368 -6.37 -16.68 8.89
CA MET A 368 -5.68 -17.80 8.29
C MET A 368 -6.61 -18.66 7.41
N LEU A 369 -7.89 -18.80 7.80
CA LEU A 369 -8.89 -19.47 6.96
C LEU A 369 -9.07 -18.72 5.63
N MET A 370 -9.19 -17.39 5.67
CA MET A 370 -9.29 -16.57 4.47
C MET A 370 -8.05 -16.73 3.57
N TYR A 371 -6.84 -16.73 4.13
CA TYR A 371 -5.62 -17.00 3.37
C TYR A 371 -5.64 -18.38 2.72
N CYS A 372 -5.95 -19.43 3.47
CA CYS A 372 -6.00 -20.80 2.94
C CYS A 372 -7.03 -20.93 1.82
N VAL A 373 -8.20 -20.30 1.94
CA VAL A 373 -9.23 -20.32 0.89
C VAL A 373 -8.77 -19.55 -0.35
N ALA A 374 -8.23 -18.35 -0.17
CA ALA A 374 -7.76 -17.53 -1.29
C ALA A 374 -6.61 -18.20 -2.10
N MET A 375 -5.71 -18.89 -1.41
CA MET A 375 -4.63 -19.68 -2.03
C MET A 375 -5.16 -20.88 -2.82
N ASN A 376 -6.32 -21.41 -2.44
CA ASN A 376 -6.94 -22.60 -3.03
C ASN A 376 -8.26 -22.28 -3.76
N ALA A 377 -8.54 -21.01 -4.06
CA ALA A 377 -9.85 -20.56 -4.55
C ALA A 377 -10.35 -21.34 -5.77
N LYS A 378 -9.47 -21.66 -6.72
CA LYS A 378 -9.80 -22.43 -7.94
C LYS A 378 -10.21 -23.88 -7.68
N ASP A 379 -9.81 -24.45 -6.55
CA ASP A 379 -10.11 -25.84 -6.20
C ASP A 379 -11.49 -25.94 -5.54
N PHE A 380 -11.95 -24.84 -4.95
CA PHE A 380 -13.24 -24.76 -4.26
C PHE A 380 -14.34 -24.07 -5.08
N MET A 381 -13.99 -23.24 -6.08
CA MET A 381 -14.96 -22.44 -6.82
C MET A 381 -14.75 -22.56 -8.34
N ASP A 382 -15.81 -22.94 -9.06
CA ASP A 382 -15.90 -22.94 -10.51
C ASP A 382 -16.97 -21.94 -10.97
N TRP A 383 -16.54 -20.72 -11.22
CA TRP A 383 -17.41 -19.64 -11.66
C TRP A 383 -18.04 -19.91 -13.04
N GLN A 384 -17.32 -20.60 -13.94
CA GLN A 384 -17.79 -20.87 -15.29
C GLN A 384 -18.96 -21.86 -15.26
N ASN A 385 -18.85 -22.93 -14.50
CA ASN A 385 -19.91 -23.93 -14.34
C ASN A 385 -20.92 -23.53 -13.27
N GLY A 386 -20.59 -22.57 -12.40
CA GLY A 386 -21.44 -22.09 -11.31
C GLY A 386 -21.58 -23.10 -10.20
N THR A 387 -20.50 -23.74 -9.84
CA THR A 387 -20.45 -24.76 -8.79
C THR A 387 -19.35 -24.47 -7.77
N CYS A 388 -19.46 -25.05 -6.59
CA CYS A 388 -18.41 -25.01 -5.58
C CYS A 388 -18.25 -26.38 -4.92
N ASN A 389 -17.15 -26.57 -4.17
CA ASN A 389 -16.78 -27.83 -3.54
C ASN A 389 -16.27 -27.60 -2.10
N PHE A 390 -17.08 -26.95 -1.26
CA PHE A 390 -16.77 -26.72 0.15
C PHE A 390 -17.21 -27.87 1.07
N ASP A 391 -18.05 -28.80 0.60
CA ASP A 391 -18.40 -30.04 1.34
C ASP A 391 -17.44 -31.17 0.98
N SER A 392 -16.13 -30.90 1.04
CA SER A 392 -15.05 -31.85 0.70
C SER A 392 -14.18 -32.13 1.92
N ASP A 393 -13.44 -33.24 1.87
CA ASP A 393 -12.50 -33.59 2.93
C ASP A 393 -11.33 -32.61 2.99
N GLU A 394 -10.91 -32.07 1.84
CA GLU A 394 -9.84 -31.08 1.72
C GLU A 394 -10.24 -29.78 2.44
N PHE A 395 -11.46 -29.30 2.25
CA PHE A 395 -11.91 -28.09 2.92
C PHE A 395 -12.09 -28.31 4.43
N ARG A 396 -12.63 -29.47 4.85
CA ARG A 396 -12.71 -29.84 6.27
C ARG A 396 -11.33 -29.85 6.94
N ALA A 397 -10.32 -30.38 6.23
CA ALA A 397 -8.95 -30.40 6.72
C ALA A 397 -8.38 -29.00 6.91
N LEU A 398 -8.74 -28.02 6.06
CA LEU A 398 -8.38 -26.59 6.27
C LEU A 398 -9.06 -25.99 7.49
N LEU A 399 -10.35 -26.30 7.72
CA LEU A 399 -11.07 -25.87 8.93
C LEU A 399 -10.42 -26.43 10.20
N GLU A 400 -10.03 -27.71 10.18
CA GLU A 400 -9.30 -28.34 11.28
C GLU A 400 -7.91 -27.74 11.49
N PHE A 401 -7.22 -27.37 10.40
CA PHE A 401 -5.90 -26.78 10.44
C PHE A 401 -5.87 -25.42 11.12
N VAL A 402 -6.88 -24.57 10.88
CA VAL A 402 -6.94 -23.24 11.48
C VAL A 402 -7.52 -23.23 12.90
N LYS A 403 -8.27 -24.25 13.29
CA LYS A 403 -8.94 -24.33 14.60
C LYS A 403 -8.03 -24.15 15.82
N PRO A 404 -6.77 -24.63 15.85
CA PRO A 404 -5.87 -24.42 16.98
C PRO A 404 -5.35 -22.99 17.14
N LEU A 405 -5.56 -22.11 16.13
CA LEU A 405 -5.13 -20.71 16.19
C LEU A 405 -6.03 -19.90 17.14
N PRO A 406 -5.60 -18.72 17.61
CA PRO A 406 -6.42 -17.82 18.41
C PRO A 406 -7.69 -17.38 17.66
N ALA A 407 -8.81 -17.31 18.37
CA ALA A 407 -10.06 -16.76 17.80
C ALA A 407 -9.93 -15.25 17.55
N GLU A 408 -9.30 -14.55 18.50
CA GLU A 408 -9.05 -13.10 18.46
C GLU A 408 -7.65 -12.83 19.02
N PHE A 409 -7.05 -11.73 18.59
CA PHE A 409 -5.81 -11.23 19.12
C PHE A 409 -6.00 -9.86 19.78
N ASN A 410 -5.51 -9.70 21.00
CA ASN A 410 -5.60 -8.44 21.74
C ASN A 410 -4.22 -7.84 22.00
N TRP A 411 -3.85 -6.84 21.20
CA TRP A 411 -2.57 -6.12 21.31
C TRP A 411 -2.31 -5.49 22.69
N GLN A 412 -3.34 -5.25 23.49
CA GLN A 412 -3.21 -4.57 24.79
C GLN A 412 -3.01 -5.53 25.96
N SER A 413 -3.39 -6.81 25.83
CA SER A 413 -3.41 -7.76 26.94
C SER A 413 -2.43 -8.92 26.82
N ASP A 414 -1.85 -9.16 25.64
CA ASP A 414 -1.20 -10.44 25.34
C ASP A 414 0.32 -10.45 25.52
N GLY A 415 0.84 -9.53 26.32
CA GLY A 415 2.24 -9.58 26.79
C GLY A 415 3.24 -8.83 25.91
N GLU A 416 4.53 -9.11 26.11
CA GLU A 416 5.60 -8.54 25.30
C GLU A 416 5.53 -9.09 23.87
N TYR A 417 5.67 -8.20 22.89
CA TYR A 417 5.75 -8.57 21.49
C TYR A 417 7.02 -9.42 21.25
N GLU A 418 6.86 -10.55 20.61
CA GLU A 418 7.97 -11.42 20.18
C GLU A 418 7.81 -11.67 18.67
N SER A 419 8.82 -11.30 17.90
CA SER A 419 8.77 -11.42 16.44
C SER A 419 8.65 -12.87 15.96
N ASP A 420 8.14 -13.06 14.74
CA ASP A 420 8.09 -14.37 14.09
C ASP A 420 9.47 -15.04 14.06
N PHE A 421 10.52 -14.28 13.75
CA PHE A 421 11.88 -14.81 13.65
C PHE A 421 12.44 -15.27 15.00
N THR A 422 12.26 -14.48 16.07
CA THR A 422 12.62 -14.88 17.44
C THR A 422 11.85 -16.15 17.84
N ARG A 423 10.56 -16.23 17.57
CA ARG A 423 9.73 -17.40 17.87
C ARG A 423 10.15 -18.64 17.08
N MET A 424 10.48 -18.49 15.78
CA MET A 424 10.99 -19.59 14.96
C MET A 424 12.34 -20.10 15.46
N LYS A 425 13.29 -19.21 15.74
CA LYS A 425 14.61 -19.55 16.29
C LYS A 425 14.52 -20.28 17.63
N SER A 426 13.58 -19.86 18.50
CA SER A 426 13.34 -20.51 19.80
C SER A 426 12.46 -21.77 19.73
N GLY A 427 11.97 -22.15 18.56
CA GLY A 427 11.14 -23.34 18.36
C GLY A 427 9.69 -23.20 18.84
N LYS A 428 9.21 -21.99 19.07
CA LYS A 428 7.80 -21.70 19.45
C LYS A 428 6.88 -21.62 18.24
N GLN A 429 7.42 -21.47 17.04
CA GLN A 429 6.70 -21.29 15.79
C GLN A 429 7.35 -22.06 14.65
N LEU A 430 6.54 -22.67 13.79
CA LEU A 430 7.01 -23.47 12.66
C LEU A 430 7.23 -22.63 11.40
N LEU A 431 6.28 -21.77 11.05
CA LEU A 431 6.23 -21.06 9.79
C LEU A 431 6.05 -19.54 9.99
N TYR A 432 6.65 -18.80 9.09
CA TYR A 432 6.42 -17.37 8.89
C TYR A 432 5.69 -17.14 7.57
N PRO A 433 4.44 -16.64 7.57
CA PRO A 433 3.76 -16.18 6.35
C PRO A 433 4.47 -14.92 5.82
N MET A 434 4.89 -14.97 4.57
CA MET A 434 5.70 -13.93 3.96
C MET A 434 5.08 -13.42 2.65
N ASN A 435 5.15 -12.10 2.45
CA ASN A 435 4.93 -11.48 1.15
C ASN A 435 6.28 -11.02 0.60
N LEU A 436 6.81 -11.74 -0.38
CA LEU A 436 8.05 -11.42 -1.07
C LEU A 436 7.76 -10.48 -2.22
N ASN A 437 8.13 -9.19 -2.08
CA ASN A 437 7.82 -8.15 -3.04
C ASN A 437 9.07 -7.54 -3.70
N ASP A 438 10.24 -7.70 -3.08
CA ASP A 438 11.51 -7.13 -3.50
C ASP A 438 12.71 -7.97 -3.02
N PHE A 439 13.91 -7.54 -3.40
CA PHE A 439 15.14 -8.22 -3.00
C PHE A 439 15.62 -7.88 -1.58
N ASP A 440 15.18 -6.78 -1.00
CA ASP A 440 15.51 -6.44 0.39
C ASP A 440 14.81 -7.40 1.35
N ASN A 441 13.57 -7.79 1.03
CA ASN A 441 12.84 -8.79 1.81
C ASN A 441 13.55 -10.16 1.86
N ILE A 442 14.10 -10.63 0.72
CA ILE A 442 14.82 -11.90 0.70
C ILE A 442 16.12 -11.81 1.49
N TYR A 443 16.90 -10.74 1.30
CA TYR A 443 18.12 -10.50 2.06
C TYR A 443 17.86 -10.52 3.56
N TYR A 444 16.88 -9.73 4.01
CA TYR A 444 16.50 -9.63 5.42
C TYR A 444 16.09 -10.99 6.00
N THR A 445 15.24 -11.73 5.30
CA THR A 445 14.74 -13.03 5.78
C THR A 445 15.87 -14.06 5.93
N PHE A 446 16.81 -14.09 4.98
CA PHE A 446 18.01 -14.94 5.08
C PHE A 446 18.86 -14.55 6.29
N ALA A 447 19.14 -13.27 6.48
CA ALA A 447 19.96 -12.78 7.59
C ALA A 447 19.25 -12.99 8.94
N ALA A 448 17.96 -12.70 9.05
CA ALA A 448 17.19 -12.84 10.27
C ALA A 448 17.06 -14.30 10.75
N LEU A 449 17.09 -15.27 9.84
CA LEU A 449 16.97 -16.72 10.13
C LEU A 449 18.29 -17.49 9.94
N ASP A 450 19.45 -16.81 10.07
CA ASP A 450 20.78 -17.41 10.02
C ASP A 450 21.04 -18.23 8.76
N HIS A 451 20.47 -17.84 7.61
CA HIS A 451 20.53 -18.53 6.31
C HIS A 451 19.93 -19.95 6.29
N ASP A 452 19.24 -20.36 7.36
CA ASP A 452 18.59 -21.70 7.46
C ASP A 452 17.12 -21.60 7.10
N ILE A 453 16.81 -21.27 5.85
CA ILE A 453 15.42 -21.06 5.39
C ILE A 453 15.02 -22.00 4.25
N ARG A 454 13.71 -22.30 4.20
CA ARG A 454 13.06 -22.98 3.06
C ARG A 454 11.70 -22.34 2.80
N PHE A 455 11.43 -22.06 1.55
CA PHE A 455 10.12 -21.61 1.08
C PHE A 455 9.28 -22.86 0.79
N VAL A 456 8.37 -23.16 1.68
CA VAL A 456 7.51 -24.34 1.60
C VAL A 456 6.09 -24.01 1.15
N GLY A 457 5.71 -22.74 1.28
CA GLY A 457 4.36 -22.27 1.02
C GLY A 457 3.33 -22.77 2.05
N PHE A 458 2.06 -22.51 1.78
CA PHE A 458 0.95 -23.04 2.56
C PHE A 458 0.68 -24.50 2.17
N PRO A 459 0.17 -25.35 3.09
CA PRO A 459 -0.03 -26.76 2.78
C PRO A 459 -1.10 -26.98 1.71
N ARG A 460 -0.82 -27.89 0.77
CA ARG A 460 -1.74 -28.29 -0.30
C ARG A 460 -1.74 -29.80 -0.45
N GLU A 461 -2.95 -30.41 -0.47
CA GLU A 461 -3.11 -31.85 -0.55
C GLU A 461 -2.81 -32.41 -1.95
N ASP A 462 -2.87 -31.58 -2.99
CA ASP A 462 -2.54 -31.96 -4.37
C ASP A 462 -1.02 -31.97 -4.67
N GLY A 463 -0.19 -31.58 -3.69
CA GLY A 463 1.26 -31.50 -3.82
C GLY A 463 1.77 -30.38 -4.74
N SER A 464 0.91 -29.46 -5.17
CA SER A 464 1.32 -28.27 -5.92
C SER A 464 1.92 -27.21 -4.99
N SER A 465 2.52 -26.16 -5.58
CA SER A 465 3.06 -25.04 -4.81
C SER A 465 1.99 -24.37 -3.96
N GLY A 466 2.24 -24.24 -2.68
CA GLY A 466 1.43 -23.50 -1.73
C GLY A 466 1.73 -21.99 -1.70
N SER A 467 2.37 -21.49 -2.75
CA SER A 467 2.63 -20.05 -2.95
C SER A 467 1.70 -19.50 -4.03
N ALA A 468 1.41 -18.19 -3.96
CA ALA A 468 0.61 -17.52 -4.97
C ALA A 468 1.19 -16.16 -5.32
N PHE A 469 1.12 -15.79 -6.60
CA PHE A 469 1.39 -14.43 -7.02
C PHE A 469 0.33 -13.47 -6.51
N THR A 470 0.76 -12.29 -6.15
CA THR A 470 -0.07 -11.13 -5.83
C THR A 470 0.33 -9.98 -6.73
N ALA A 471 -0.56 -8.99 -6.88
CA ALA A 471 -0.23 -7.72 -7.50
C ALA A 471 -0.91 -6.60 -6.74
N SER A 472 -0.22 -5.49 -6.50
CA SER A 472 -0.85 -4.30 -5.92
C SER A 472 -1.73 -3.58 -6.96
N VAL A 473 -1.39 -3.72 -8.23
CA VAL A 473 -2.14 -3.15 -9.36
C VAL A 473 -2.28 -4.19 -10.47
N THR A 474 -3.53 -4.47 -10.84
CA THR A 474 -3.86 -5.12 -12.12
C THR A 474 -4.78 -4.21 -12.93
N LEU A 475 -4.72 -4.27 -14.24
CA LEU A 475 -5.55 -3.45 -15.12
C LEU A 475 -6.43 -4.33 -16.01
N CYS A 476 -7.71 -3.97 -16.07
CA CYS A 476 -8.73 -4.62 -16.89
C CYS A 476 -9.36 -3.63 -17.87
N ILE A 477 -9.71 -4.10 -19.09
CA ILE A 477 -10.60 -3.39 -20.01
C ILE A 477 -11.97 -4.05 -19.90
N THR A 478 -13.03 -3.25 -19.80
CA THR A 478 -14.39 -3.81 -19.81
C THR A 478 -14.91 -3.99 -21.22
N THR A 479 -15.86 -4.93 -21.41
CA THR A 479 -16.52 -5.12 -22.71
C THR A 479 -17.40 -3.92 -23.09
N ALA A 480 -17.80 -3.10 -22.12
CA ALA A 480 -18.58 -1.88 -22.33
C ALA A 480 -17.72 -0.71 -22.88
N CYS A 481 -16.41 -0.76 -22.72
CA CYS A 481 -15.49 0.25 -23.26
C CYS A 481 -15.64 0.32 -24.78
N LYS A 482 -15.87 1.53 -25.30
CA LYS A 482 -16.05 1.74 -26.75
C LYS A 482 -14.71 1.96 -27.46
N ASP A 483 -13.80 2.66 -26.79
CA ASP A 483 -12.49 3.05 -27.34
C ASP A 483 -11.39 2.16 -26.75
N LYS A 484 -11.48 0.84 -27.06
CA LYS A 484 -10.58 -0.19 -26.52
C LYS A 484 -9.12 0.01 -26.91
N ALA A 485 -8.88 0.64 -28.08
CA ALA A 485 -7.52 0.96 -28.52
C ALA A 485 -6.87 2.02 -27.61
N ASP A 486 -7.61 3.03 -27.20
CA ASP A 486 -7.15 4.07 -26.29
C ASP A 486 -7.01 3.51 -24.86
N ALA A 487 -7.94 2.64 -24.43
CA ALA A 487 -7.82 1.92 -23.17
C ALA A 487 -6.54 1.06 -23.13
N TRP A 488 -6.22 0.35 -24.22
CA TRP A 488 -4.96 -0.40 -24.34
C TRP A 488 -3.76 0.53 -24.37
N ALA A 489 -3.81 1.68 -25.04
CA ALA A 489 -2.73 2.64 -25.05
C ALA A 489 -2.39 3.12 -23.63
N PHE A 490 -3.37 3.31 -22.76
CA PHE A 490 -3.13 3.62 -21.36
C PHE A 490 -2.47 2.43 -20.65
N ILE A 491 -3.04 1.20 -20.72
CA ILE A 491 -2.42 0.00 -20.11
C ILE A 491 -0.99 -0.17 -20.61
N ARG A 492 -0.77 -0.06 -21.91
CA ARG A 492 0.54 -0.13 -22.53
C ARG A 492 1.54 0.86 -21.93
N SER A 493 1.07 2.06 -21.56
CA SER A 493 1.95 3.11 -20.98
C SER A 493 2.51 2.69 -19.62
N THR A 494 1.82 1.83 -18.87
CA THR A 494 2.30 1.27 -17.60
C THR A 494 3.36 0.17 -17.77
N LEU A 495 3.53 -0.35 -18.98
CA LEU A 495 4.61 -1.30 -19.31
C LEU A 495 5.90 -0.60 -19.77
N SER A 496 5.95 0.75 -19.79
CA SER A 496 7.14 1.47 -20.18
C SER A 496 8.29 1.22 -19.19
N GLU A 497 9.53 1.18 -19.71
CA GLU A 497 10.74 1.02 -18.88
C GLU A 497 10.80 2.07 -17.76
N GLU A 498 10.41 3.30 -18.06
CA GLU A 498 10.41 4.39 -17.10
C GLU A 498 9.44 4.11 -15.94
N TYR A 499 8.21 3.67 -16.22
CA TYR A 499 7.25 3.34 -15.19
C TYR A 499 7.69 2.09 -14.38
N GLN A 500 8.07 1.03 -15.08
CA GLN A 500 8.39 -0.26 -14.47
C GLN A 500 9.64 -0.21 -13.58
N LYS A 501 10.67 0.60 -13.93
CA LYS A 501 11.88 0.77 -13.11
C LYS A 501 11.65 1.56 -11.81
N ASN A 502 10.52 2.25 -11.71
CA ASN A 502 10.15 3.05 -10.54
C ASN A 502 9.19 2.33 -9.60
N LEU A 503 8.85 1.09 -9.87
CA LEU A 503 8.03 0.27 -8.99
C LEU A 503 8.86 -0.22 -7.79
N TRP A 504 8.22 -0.29 -6.63
CA TRP A 504 8.83 -0.84 -5.41
C TRP A 504 8.72 -2.36 -5.37
N ASN A 505 7.61 -2.91 -5.89
CA ASN A 505 7.41 -4.35 -6.01
C ASN A 505 8.07 -4.86 -7.30
N PHE A 506 8.28 -6.16 -7.40
CA PHE A 506 8.82 -6.77 -8.61
C PHE A 506 8.07 -6.33 -9.86
N PRO A 507 8.74 -5.69 -10.83
CA PRO A 507 8.11 -5.24 -12.05
C PRO A 507 7.71 -6.41 -12.96
N ILE A 508 6.61 -6.24 -13.70
CA ILE A 508 6.17 -7.27 -14.64
C ILE A 508 7.01 -7.28 -15.94
N LEU A 509 7.65 -6.17 -16.30
CA LEU A 509 8.55 -6.11 -17.44
C LEU A 509 9.89 -6.77 -17.11
N ARG A 510 10.28 -7.79 -17.87
CA ARG A 510 11.49 -8.59 -17.60
C ARG A 510 12.76 -7.73 -17.53
N SER A 511 12.95 -6.81 -18.47
CA SER A 511 14.13 -5.93 -18.47
C SER A 511 14.22 -5.03 -17.21
N ALA A 512 13.08 -4.60 -16.68
CA ALA A 512 13.03 -3.82 -15.44
C ALA A 512 13.30 -4.72 -14.22
N PHE A 513 12.78 -5.95 -14.21
CA PHE A 513 13.09 -6.95 -13.18
C PHE A 513 14.59 -7.29 -13.16
N ASP A 514 15.18 -7.56 -14.34
CA ASP A 514 16.61 -7.87 -14.45
C ASP A 514 17.47 -6.66 -14.01
N ALA A 515 17.02 -5.44 -14.29
CA ALA A 515 17.71 -4.22 -13.81
C ALA A 515 17.60 -4.06 -12.28
N MET A 516 16.43 -4.35 -11.69
CA MET A 516 16.24 -4.35 -10.23
C MET A 516 17.13 -5.41 -9.57
N ALA A 517 17.16 -6.63 -10.11
CA ALA A 517 18.01 -7.70 -9.62
C ALA A 517 19.50 -7.33 -9.72
N GLY A 518 19.93 -6.82 -10.88
CA GLY A 518 21.31 -6.37 -11.09
C GLY A 518 21.74 -5.29 -10.11
N LYS A 519 20.86 -4.33 -9.82
CA LYS A 519 21.10 -3.32 -8.78
C LYS A 519 21.21 -3.95 -7.39
N ALA A 520 20.29 -4.82 -7.02
CA ALA A 520 20.29 -5.49 -5.72
C ALA A 520 21.52 -6.38 -5.49
N MET A 521 22.05 -6.99 -6.55
CA MET A 521 23.26 -7.85 -6.51
C MET A 521 24.58 -7.06 -6.60
N THR A 522 24.53 -5.73 -6.78
CA THR A 522 25.73 -4.89 -6.92
C THR A 522 26.09 -4.29 -5.57
N GLN A 523 27.26 -4.69 -5.00
CA GLN A 523 27.79 -4.10 -3.78
C GLN A 523 28.48 -2.77 -4.07
N GLU A 524 28.01 -1.72 -3.42
CA GLU A 524 28.69 -0.42 -3.40
C GLU A 524 29.71 -0.35 -2.27
N TYR A 525 30.83 0.35 -2.51
CA TYR A 525 31.91 0.49 -1.54
C TYR A 525 32.23 1.95 -1.28
N GLN A 526 32.68 2.25 -0.07
CA GLN A 526 33.11 3.58 0.31
C GLN A 526 34.30 4.03 -0.57
N THR A 527 34.25 5.28 -1.02
CA THR A 527 35.33 5.88 -1.81
C THR A 527 35.88 7.15 -1.15
N ASP A 528 37.19 7.39 -1.31
CA ASP A 528 37.84 8.63 -0.90
C ASP A 528 37.50 9.80 -1.86
N ALA A 529 38.00 11.00 -1.57
CA ALA A 529 37.78 12.19 -2.41
C ALA A 529 38.36 12.08 -3.84
N ASN A 530 39.21 11.08 -4.10
CA ASN A 530 39.82 10.81 -5.40
C ASN A 530 39.12 9.68 -6.15
N GLY A 531 38.06 9.06 -5.55
CA GLY A 531 37.32 7.95 -6.13
C GLY A 531 37.96 6.57 -5.91
N ASN A 532 39.00 6.43 -5.04
CA ASN A 532 39.55 5.14 -4.69
C ASN A 532 38.76 4.49 -3.56
N GLN A 533 38.63 3.18 -3.59
CA GLN A 533 37.98 2.45 -2.50
C GLN A 533 38.69 2.63 -1.17
N VAL A 534 37.95 2.90 -0.11
CA VAL A 534 38.44 2.93 1.27
C VAL A 534 38.54 1.49 1.77
N LEU A 535 39.70 1.13 2.34
CA LEU A 535 39.96 -0.21 2.84
C LEU A 535 39.85 -0.25 4.37
N ASP A 536 39.41 -1.36 4.92
CA ASP A 536 39.38 -1.63 6.33
C ASP A 536 40.80 -1.99 6.88
N GLY A 537 40.88 -2.36 8.18
CA GLY A 537 42.14 -2.76 8.81
C GLY A 537 42.76 -4.06 8.28
N ASN A 538 42.02 -4.87 7.51
CA ASN A 538 42.47 -6.10 6.88
C ASN A 538 42.87 -5.89 5.41
N GLY A 539 42.57 -4.72 4.86
CA GLY A 539 42.84 -4.37 3.46
C GLY A 539 41.67 -4.69 2.51
N ASP A 540 40.48 -4.97 3.02
CA ASP A 540 39.28 -5.23 2.26
C ASP A 540 38.49 -3.92 2.04
N PRO A 541 37.84 -3.73 0.87
CA PRO A 541 36.96 -2.58 0.63
C PRO A 541 35.81 -2.53 1.62
N ILE A 542 35.53 -1.35 2.18
CA ILE A 542 34.42 -1.16 3.13
C ILE A 542 33.11 -1.09 2.35
N PRO A 543 32.18 -2.05 2.51
CA PRO A 543 30.89 -2.01 1.82
C PRO A 543 30.02 -0.88 2.35
N ILE A 544 29.18 -0.32 1.47
CA ILE A 544 28.12 0.63 1.83
C ILE A 544 26.84 -0.18 2.01
N SER A 545 26.17 -0.01 3.14
CA SER A 545 24.82 -0.53 3.34
C SER A 545 23.83 0.25 2.48
N SER A 546 22.91 -0.44 1.79
CA SER A 546 21.82 0.20 1.04
C SER A 546 20.69 0.71 1.94
N GLY A 547 20.68 0.31 3.21
CA GLY A 547 19.67 0.64 4.21
C GLY A 547 19.69 -0.32 5.39
N GLY A 548 18.66 -0.27 6.21
CA GLY A 548 18.49 -1.21 7.33
C GLY A 548 17.02 -1.59 7.48
N MET A 549 16.76 -2.82 7.88
CA MET A 549 15.44 -3.33 8.19
C MET A 549 15.42 -3.96 9.58
N SER A 550 14.30 -3.79 10.29
CA SER A 550 14.00 -4.51 11.53
C SER A 550 12.50 -4.77 11.61
N TYR A 551 12.11 -5.88 12.20
CA TYR A 551 10.71 -6.20 12.49
C TYR A 551 10.54 -6.47 13.99
N GLY A 552 9.67 -5.70 14.64
CA GLY A 552 9.35 -5.87 16.04
C GLY A 552 10.55 -5.68 16.96
N ASP A 553 10.89 -6.72 17.72
CA ASP A 553 12.01 -6.77 18.68
C ASP A 553 13.35 -7.21 18.06
N GLU A 554 13.38 -7.49 16.75
CA GLU A 554 14.62 -7.87 16.08
C GLU A 554 15.59 -6.69 15.98
N PRO A 555 16.91 -6.95 16.09
CA PRO A 555 17.90 -5.92 15.86
C PRO A 555 17.86 -5.44 14.40
N MET A 556 18.26 -4.18 14.19
CA MET A 556 18.44 -3.63 12.85
C MET A 556 19.45 -4.48 12.07
N ILE A 557 19.04 -4.99 10.92
CA ILE A 557 19.91 -5.69 9.98
C ILE A 557 20.26 -4.72 8.85
N GLU A 558 21.53 -4.44 8.66
CA GLU A 558 22.01 -3.66 7.53
C GLU A 558 21.89 -4.48 6.24
N LEU A 559 21.37 -3.85 5.20
CA LEU A 559 21.18 -4.48 3.90
C LEU A 559 22.40 -4.25 3.02
N TYR A 560 22.89 -5.32 2.41
CA TYR A 560 23.99 -5.32 1.46
C TYR A 560 23.58 -6.00 0.16
N ALA A 561 24.52 -6.21 -0.75
CA ALA A 561 24.21 -6.86 -2.01
C ALA A 561 23.65 -8.28 -1.82
N VAL A 562 22.59 -8.56 -2.54
CA VAL A 562 21.96 -9.88 -2.63
C VAL A 562 22.93 -10.89 -3.25
N THR A 563 23.08 -12.04 -2.63
CA THR A 563 23.93 -13.11 -3.14
C THR A 563 23.29 -13.85 -4.32
N GLN A 564 24.11 -14.60 -5.09
CA GLN A 564 23.59 -15.45 -6.15
C GLN A 564 22.61 -16.50 -5.62
N GLU A 565 22.86 -17.08 -4.44
CA GLU A 565 21.96 -18.05 -3.79
C GLU A 565 20.58 -17.43 -3.50
N GLN A 566 20.55 -16.23 -2.96
CA GLN A 566 19.31 -15.51 -2.67
C GLN A 566 18.54 -15.18 -3.96
N TYR A 567 19.23 -14.72 -4.99
CA TYR A 567 18.63 -14.49 -6.31
C TYR A 567 18.04 -15.78 -6.91
N ASP A 568 18.82 -16.87 -6.92
CA ASP A 568 18.37 -18.16 -7.44
C ASP A 568 17.14 -18.67 -6.67
N THR A 569 17.10 -18.48 -5.36
CA THR A 569 15.93 -18.83 -4.53
C THR A 569 14.69 -18.04 -4.95
N VAL A 570 14.81 -16.72 -5.22
CA VAL A 570 13.69 -15.91 -5.73
C VAL A 570 13.21 -16.46 -7.09
N MET A 571 14.15 -16.79 -8.00
CA MET A 571 13.82 -17.32 -9.32
C MET A 571 13.15 -18.69 -9.25
N GLU A 572 13.63 -19.58 -8.39
CA GLU A 572 13.01 -20.89 -8.15
C GLU A 572 11.59 -20.74 -7.61
N LEU A 573 11.36 -19.80 -6.69
CA LEU A 573 10.05 -19.52 -6.14
C LEU A 573 9.11 -18.95 -7.23
N ILE A 574 9.58 -18.03 -8.08
CA ILE A 574 8.82 -17.52 -9.22
C ILE A 574 8.44 -18.66 -10.17
N GLU A 575 9.39 -19.53 -10.54
CA GLU A 575 9.13 -20.62 -11.51
C GLU A 575 8.21 -21.71 -10.95
N SER A 576 8.27 -21.99 -9.65
CA SER A 576 7.41 -23.00 -9.00
C SER A 576 6.00 -22.51 -8.67
N THR A 577 5.79 -21.19 -8.60
CA THR A 577 4.49 -20.60 -8.26
C THR A 577 3.58 -20.61 -9.50
N THR A 578 2.39 -21.18 -9.36
CA THR A 578 1.40 -21.31 -10.46
C THR A 578 0.05 -20.70 -10.16
N ASN A 579 -0.19 -20.27 -8.92
CA ASN A 579 -1.43 -19.65 -8.50
C ASN A 579 -1.31 -18.13 -8.50
N PHE A 580 -2.42 -17.46 -8.78
CA PHE A 580 -2.60 -16.04 -8.51
C PHE A 580 -3.62 -15.91 -7.38
N LEU A 581 -3.30 -15.11 -6.36
CA LEU A 581 -4.17 -14.94 -5.21
C LEU A 581 -5.45 -14.24 -5.64
N ASP A 582 -6.57 -14.89 -5.37
CA ASP A 582 -7.89 -14.45 -5.82
C ASP A 582 -8.85 -14.40 -4.62
N TYR A 583 -9.40 -13.23 -4.38
CA TYR A 583 -10.37 -13.00 -3.33
C TYR A 583 -11.75 -12.75 -3.92
N ASP A 584 -12.76 -13.40 -3.35
CA ASP A 584 -14.15 -12.96 -3.44
C ASP A 584 -14.62 -12.64 -2.03
N GLN A 585 -14.72 -11.37 -1.70
CA GLN A 585 -15.05 -10.92 -0.35
C GLN A 585 -16.40 -11.46 0.12
N SER A 586 -17.38 -11.58 -0.77
CA SER A 586 -18.70 -12.13 -0.42
C SER A 586 -18.63 -13.61 -0.06
N VAL A 587 -17.85 -14.38 -0.83
CA VAL A 587 -17.60 -15.80 -0.51
C VAL A 587 -16.85 -15.94 0.80
N LEU A 588 -15.78 -15.14 1.00
CA LEU A 588 -15.00 -15.19 2.23
C LEU A 588 -15.83 -14.82 3.46
N SER A 589 -16.73 -13.83 3.35
CA SER A 589 -17.65 -13.46 4.43
C SER A 589 -18.59 -14.62 4.76
N ILE A 590 -19.19 -15.29 3.76
CA ILE A 590 -20.02 -16.48 3.97
C ILE A 590 -19.24 -17.58 4.70
N ILE A 591 -18.01 -17.84 4.27
CA ILE A 591 -17.16 -18.88 4.87
C ILE A 591 -16.85 -18.53 6.32
N THR A 592 -16.45 -17.31 6.61
CA THR A 592 -16.09 -16.87 7.96
C THR A 592 -17.30 -16.93 8.90
N GLU A 593 -18.48 -16.46 8.47
CA GLU A 593 -19.71 -16.51 9.24
C GLU A 593 -20.10 -17.95 9.61
N GLU A 594 -20.12 -18.87 8.65
CA GLU A 594 -20.54 -20.25 8.92
C GLU A 594 -19.46 -21.09 9.62
N ALA A 595 -18.18 -20.81 9.40
CA ALA A 595 -17.09 -21.44 10.11
C ALA A 595 -17.06 -21.07 11.59
N ALA A 596 -17.54 -19.87 11.98
CA ALA A 596 -17.49 -19.36 13.34
C ALA A 596 -18.10 -20.35 14.35
N GLY A 597 -19.24 -20.98 14.05
CA GLY A 597 -19.87 -21.97 14.92
C GLY A 597 -19.02 -23.24 15.14
N TYR A 598 -18.28 -23.69 14.12
CA TYR A 598 -17.33 -24.80 14.25
C TYR A 598 -16.08 -24.38 15.05
N LEU A 599 -15.55 -23.22 14.77
CA LEU A 599 -14.36 -22.69 15.45
C LEU A 599 -14.63 -22.46 16.94
N ALA A 600 -15.82 -21.99 17.30
CA ALA A 600 -16.29 -21.87 18.68
C ALA A 600 -16.59 -23.23 19.36
N GLY A 601 -16.74 -24.31 18.59
CA GLY A 601 -17.06 -25.64 19.12
C GLY A 601 -18.56 -25.96 19.21
N ASP A 602 -19.42 -25.11 18.66
CA ASP A 602 -20.89 -25.26 18.70
C ASP A 602 -21.43 -26.18 17.60
N ARG A 603 -20.64 -26.46 16.57
CA ARG A 603 -20.99 -27.30 15.40
C ARG A 603 -19.89 -28.28 15.05
N SER A 604 -20.23 -29.36 14.35
CA SER A 604 -19.23 -30.24 13.74
C SER A 604 -18.63 -29.63 12.48
N VAL A 605 -17.46 -30.14 12.07
CA VAL A 605 -16.79 -29.69 10.83
C VAL A 605 -17.62 -30.01 9.60
N GLU A 606 -18.32 -31.17 9.57
CA GLU A 606 -19.20 -31.59 8.48
C GLU A 606 -20.42 -30.68 8.37
N GLU A 607 -20.98 -30.22 9.49
CA GLU A 607 -22.14 -29.32 9.49
C GLU A 607 -21.73 -27.95 8.95
N ALA A 608 -20.62 -27.39 9.44
CA ALA A 608 -20.10 -26.11 8.97
C ALA A 608 -19.79 -26.17 7.46
N SER A 609 -19.08 -27.22 7.01
CA SER A 609 -18.73 -27.45 5.60
C SER A 609 -19.97 -27.51 4.70
N ARG A 610 -21.04 -28.22 5.09
CA ARG A 610 -22.30 -28.28 4.34
C ARG A 610 -23.04 -26.95 4.28
N LEU A 611 -23.04 -26.17 5.35
CA LEU A 611 -23.67 -24.85 5.38
C LEU A 611 -22.93 -23.90 4.44
N ILE A 612 -21.60 -23.87 4.51
CA ILE A 612 -20.75 -23.10 3.61
C ILE A 612 -21.03 -23.49 2.16
N GLN A 613 -21.01 -24.80 1.85
CA GLN A 613 -21.32 -25.33 0.51
C GLN A 613 -22.68 -24.80 0.01
N SER A 614 -23.72 -24.88 0.86
CA SER A 614 -25.07 -24.49 0.48
C SER A 614 -25.18 -22.99 0.20
N ARG A 615 -24.61 -22.15 1.07
CA ARG A 615 -24.70 -20.69 0.94
C ARG A 615 -23.84 -20.18 -0.22
N VAL A 616 -22.60 -20.67 -0.36
CA VAL A 616 -21.74 -20.28 -1.45
C VAL A 616 -22.28 -20.73 -2.80
N ASN A 617 -22.83 -21.95 -2.87
CA ASN A 617 -23.46 -22.42 -4.11
C ASN A 617 -24.66 -21.54 -4.52
N LEU A 618 -25.50 -21.14 -3.57
CA LEU A 618 -26.60 -20.21 -3.81
C LEU A 618 -26.07 -18.86 -4.34
N TYR A 619 -25.09 -18.30 -3.66
CA TYR A 619 -24.45 -17.05 -4.06
C TYR A 619 -23.90 -17.12 -5.48
N ILE A 620 -23.13 -18.18 -5.83
CA ILE A 620 -22.57 -18.36 -7.18
C ILE A 620 -23.69 -18.45 -8.24
N GLN A 621 -24.80 -19.13 -7.94
CA GLN A 621 -25.93 -19.25 -8.86
C GLN A 621 -26.68 -17.93 -9.05
N GLU A 622 -26.81 -17.10 -8.03
CA GLU A 622 -27.41 -15.76 -8.12
C GLU A 622 -26.54 -14.78 -8.92
N GLN A 623 -25.25 -15.08 -9.03
CA GLN A 623 -24.29 -14.25 -9.76
C GLN A 623 -24.17 -14.63 -11.26
N LYS A 624 -24.82 -15.69 -11.74
CA LYS A 624 -24.93 -16.05 -13.14
C LYS A 624 -26.03 -15.23 -13.84
#